data_9f0c78b9ef753a8552e6a54e562b68d5
#
_entry.id   9f0c78b9ef753a8552e6a54e562b68d5
#
_cell.length_a   1.000
_cell.length_b   1.000
_cell.length_c   1.000
_cell.angle_alpha   90.00
_cell.angle_beta   90.00
_cell.angle_gamma   90.00
#
_symmetry.space_group_name_H-M   'P 1'
#
loop_
_entity.id
_entity.type
_entity.pdbx_description
1 polymer ?
#
loop_
_entity_poly.entity_id
_entity_poly.type
_entity_poly.pdbx_seq_one_letter_code
_entity_poly.pdbx_strand_id
1 'polypeptide(L)'
;GLPYIGSGVWSSALAMDKVKSKLYYEQAGILTPPSVPLQKGDSYDVDSIVEKLGTHCVVKPGTEGSALGVFIVEGAAAIGEAIEKAFDIDSEVLVERYIKGKELTVAVIGDAEVEALPIIEIVPKSDFYDFESKYAPGGSQHLCPAPLSDETTRMVQELAVRAHRALSCEGVSRSDFILEEDGSCWTLETNTIPGMTGTSLLPDAARAAGISFPELCTRLIGYALS
;
A
#
# COMPACT_ATOMS: atom_id res chain seq x y z
N GLY A 1 -1.23 -23.43 20.16
CA GLY A 1 -0.31 -23.04 19.09
C GLY A 1 0.85 -22.20 19.66
N LEU A 2 1.82 -21.88 18.82
CA LEU A 2 2.86 -20.91 19.21
C LEU A 2 2.33 -19.50 18.92
N PRO A 3 2.50 -18.53 19.84
CA PRO A 3 2.25 -17.12 19.56
C PRO A 3 3.14 -16.64 18.41
N TYR A 4 2.60 -15.79 17.53
CA TYR A 4 3.37 -15.15 16.48
C TYR A 4 2.97 -13.68 16.35
N ILE A 5 3.87 -12.87 15.81
CA ILE A 5 3.66 -11.44 15.63
C ILE A 5 2.88 -11.21 14.33
N GLY A 6 1.83 -10.39 14.40
CA GLY A 6 1.09 -9.90 13.24
C GLY A 6 -0.27 -10.54 13.04
N SER A 7 -0.86 -10.20 11.92
CA SER A 7 -2.24 -10.51 11.58
C SER A 7 -2.48 -12.00 11.32
N GLY A 8 -3.67 -12.48 11.64
CA GLY A 8 -4.11 -13.85 11.38
C GLY A 8 -4.20 -14.20 9.90
N VAL A 9 -4.48 -15.48 9.62
CA VAL A 9 -4.53 -16.01 8.24
C VAL A 9 -5.52 -15.26 7.37
N TRP A 10 -6.72 -15.01 7.88
CA TRP A 10 -7.78 -14.31 7.13
C TRP A 10 -7.38 -12.89 6.75
N SER A 11 -6.93 -12.12 7.71
CA SER A 11 -6.50 -10.73 7.53
C SER A 11 -5.30 -10.63 6.56
N SER A 12 -4.31 -11.53 6.71
CA SER A 12 -3.15 -11.57 5.82
C SER A 12 -3.52 -11.94 4.39
N ALA A 13 -4.40 -12.93 4.19
CA ALA A 13 -4.88 -13.31 2.87
C ALA A 13 -5.71 -12.17 2.23
N LEU A 14 -6.57 -11.51 3.02
CA LEU A 14 -7.34 -10.36 2.56
C LEU A 14 -6.44 -9.18 2.14
N ALA A 15 -5.43 -8.87 2.93
CA ALA A 15 -4.50 -7.79 2.62
C ALA A 15 -3.65 -8.05 1.36
N MET A 16 -3.32 -9.30 1.07
CA MET A 16 -2.62 -9.70 -0.16
C MET A 16 -3.49 -9.56 -1.40
N ASP A 17 -4.81 -9.73 -1.28
CA ASP A 17 -5.77 -9.65 -2.39
C ASP A 17 -6.21 -8.19 -2.58
N LYS A 18 -5.63 -7.52 -3.58
CA LYS A 18 -5.87 -6.09 -3.84
C LYS A 18 -7.33 -5.81 -4.25
N VAL A 19 -7.96 -6.72 -4.94
CA VAL A 19 -9.36 -6.57 -5.35
C VAL A 19 -10.29 -6.64 -4.14
N LYS A 20 -10.07 -7.61 -3.26
CA LYS A 20 -10.89 -7.77 -2.06
C LYS A 20 -10.60 -6.73 -0.99
N SER A 21 -9.33 -6.39 -0.75
CA SER A 21 -8.98 -5.36 0.23
C SER A 21 -9.63 -4.01 -0.09
N LYS A 22 -9.73 -3.64 -1.38
CA LYS A 22 -10.42 -2.41 -1.82
C LYS A 22 -11.90 -2.39 -1.42
N LEU A 23 -12.61 -3.51 -1.50
CA LEU A 23 -14.01 -3.59 -1.07
C LEU A 23 -14.16 -3.27 0.43
N TYR A 24 -13.23 -3.74 1.26
CA TYR A 24 -13.23 -3.45 2.69
C TYR A 24 -12.85 -1.98 2.99
N TYR A 25 -11.93 -1.40 2.22
CA TYR A 25 -11.64 0.03 2.32
C TYR A 25 -12.88 0.86 1.98
N GLU A 26 -13.53 0.57 0.86
CA GLU A 26 -14.76 1.27 0.43
C GLU A 26 -15.88 1.16 1.47
N GLN A 27 -16.12 -0.04 2.03
CA GLN A 27 -17.08 -0.25 3.13
C GLN A 27 -16.74 0.55 4.38
N ALA A 28 -15.47 0.74 4.66
CA ALA A 28 -15.01 1.59 5.77
C ALA A 28 -15.00 3.09 5.42
N GLY A 29 -15.45 3.49 4.21
CA GLY A 29 -15.43 4.88 3.73
C GLY A 29 -14.00 5.40 3.51
N ILE A 30 -13.06 4.52 3.17
CA ILE A 30 -11.67 4.85 2.86
C ILE A 30 -11.54 4.97 1.33
N LEU A 31 -10.97 6.07 0.86
CA LEU A 31 -10.73 6.28 -0.57
C LEU A 31 -9.65 5.32 -1.08
N THR A 32 -9.95 4.69 -2.22
CA THR A 32 -9.00 3.87 -2.97
C THR A 32 -9.15 4.20 -4.46
N PRO A 33 -8.07 4.16 -5.28
CA PRO A 33 -8.16 4.54 -6.68
C PRO A 33 -9.30 3.81 -7.41
N PRO A 34 -10.14 4.48 -8.21
CA PRO A 34 -11.13 3.82 -9.05
C PRO A 34 -10.49 2.71 -9.86
N SER A 35 -11.15 1.56 -9.96
CA SER A 35 -10.55 0.38 -10.58
C SER A 35 -11.53 -0.51 -11.32
N VAL A 36 -10.96 -1.37 -12.17
CA VAL A 36 -11.65 -2.44 -12.89
C VAL A 36 -10.87 -3.74 -12.62
N PRO A 37 -11.44 -4.69 -11.85
CA PRO A 37 -10.87 -6.02 -11.72
C PRO A 37 -11.16 -6.84 -12.97
N LEU A 38 -10.19 -7.65 -13.39
CA LEU A 38 -10.29 -8.53 -14.54
C LEU A 38 -9.86 -9.95 -14.14
N GLN A 39 -10.52 -10.96 -14.71
CA GLN A 39 -10.19 -12.36 -14.48
C GLN A 39 -9.68 -12.96 -15.79
N LYS A 40 -8.60 -13.75 -15.73
CA LYS A 40 -8.05 -14.42 -16.91
C LYS A 40 -9.08 -15.35 -17.56
N GLY A 41 -9.31 -15.12 -18.84
CA GLY A 41 -10.31 -15.87 -19.62
C GLY A 41 -11.66 -15.17 -19.77
N ASP A 42 -11.95 -14.13 -18.99
CA ASP A 42 -13.11 -13.28 -19.21
C ASP A 42 -12.87 -12.32 -20.39
N SER A 43 -13.96 -11.96 -21.08
CA SER A 43 -13.89 -10.92 -22.09
C SER A 43 -13.85 -9.54 -21.42
N TYR A 44 -12.97 -8.68 -21.87
CA TYR A 44 -12.91 -7.28 -21.44
C TYR A 44 -12.79 -6.34 -22.65
N ASP A 45 -13.21 -5.11 -22.47
CA ASP A 45 -13.11 -4.06 -23.46
C ASP A 45 -12.25 -2.91 -22.93
N VAL A 46 -11.09 -2.68 -23.57
CA VAL A 46 -10.14 -1.65 -23.15
C VAL A 46 -10.72 -0.25 -23.29
N ASP A 47 -11.56 0.01 -24.31
CA ASP A 47 -12.15 1.31 -24.50
C ASP A 47 -13.14 1.65 -23.36
N SER A 48 -13.92 0.67 -22.89
CA SER A 48 -14.75 0.81 -21.69
C SER A 48 -13.95 1.06 -20.42
N ILE A 49 -12.76 0.42 -20.28
CA ILE A 49 -11.85 0.69 -19.17
C ILE A 49 -11.35 2.13 -19.23
N VAL A 50 -10.91 2.60 -20.39
CA VAL A 50 -10.45 3.98 -20.60
C VAL A 50 -11.56 4.99 -20.32
N GLU A 51 -12.80 4.72 -20.74
CA GLU A 51 -13.95 5.58 -20.45
C GLU A 51 -14.18 5.73 -18.93
N LYS A 52 -14.00 4.64 -18.16
CA LYS A 52 -14.21 4.62 -16.72
C LYS A 52 -13.04 5.22 -15.92
N LEU A 53 -11.80 4.92 -16.31
CA LEU A 53 -10.60 5.22 -15.51
C LEU A 53 -9.74 6.37 -16.08
N GLY A 54 -9.95 6.75 -17.34
CA GLY A 54 -9.06 7.62 -18.08
C GLY A 54 -7.95 6.86 -18.81
N THR A 55 -7.10 7.58 -19.54
CA THR A 55 -6.02 7.00 -20.34
C THR A 55 -4.76 6.65 -19.55
N HIS A 56 -4.56 7.24 -18.38
CA HIS A 56 -3.38 7.00 -17.53
C HIS A 56 -3.76 6.04 -16.41
N CYS A 57 -3.23 4.83 -16.46
CA CYS A 57 -3.61 3.74 -15.58
C CYS A 57 -2.40 3.05 -14.96
N VAL A 58 -2.66 2.38 -13.83
CA VAL A 58 -1.78 1.39 -13.22
C VAL A 58 -2.41 0.02 -13.42
N VAL A 59 -1.70 -0.88 -14.08
CA VAL A 59 -2.10 -2.28 -14.27
C VAL A 59 -1.22 -3.15 -13.38
N LYS A 60 -1.83 -4.00 -12.58
CA LYS A 60 -1.09 -4.83 -11.61
C LYS A 60 -1.77 -6.18 -11.36
N PRO A 61 -1.00 -7.24 -11.03
CA PRO A 61 -1.53 -8.50 -10.54
C PRO A 61 -2.34 -8.31 -9.25
N GLY A 62 -3.39 -9.10 -9.07
CA GLY A 62 -4.31 -8.99 -7.93
C GLY A 62 -3.69 -9.40 -6.60
N THR A 63 -2.83 -10.43 -6.60
CA THR A 63 -2.33 -11.06 -5.36
C THR A 63 -0.82 -11.00 -5.17
N GLU A 64 -0.07 -10.42 -6.12
CA GLU A 64 1.38 -10.31 -6.03
C GLU A 64 1.85 -9.13 -5.16
N GLY A 65 3.05 -9.29 -4.58
CA GLY A 65 3.71 -8.30 -3.74
C GLY A 65 4.94 -7.67 -4.41
N SER A 66 5.59 -6.74 -3.68
CA SER A 66 6.86 -6.12 -4.06
C SER A 66 6.84 -5.43 -5.44
N ALA A 67 5.70 -4.90 -5.86
CA ALA A 67 5.46 -4.26 -7.15
C ALA A 67 5.79 -5.16 -8.38
N LEU A 68 5.87 -6.48 -8.20
CA LEU A 68 6.06 -7.41 -9.32
C LEU A 68 4.87 -7.30 -10.29
N GLY A 69 5.18 -7.04 -11.58
CA GLY A 69 4.17 -6.92 -12.62
C GLY A 69 3.30 -5.66 -12.54
N VAL A 70 3.73 -4.62 -11.84
CA VAL A 70 3.07 -3.31 -11.83
C VAL A 70 3.52 -2.49 -13.03
N PHE A 71 2.57 -2.06 -13.86
CA PHE A 71 2.81 -1.25 -15.06
C PHE A 71 2.07 0.08 -14.94
N ILE A 72 2.80 1.19 -15.05
CA ILE A 72 2.21 2.53 -15.19
C ILE A 72 2.21 2.84 -16.69
N VAL A 73 1.03 3.02 -17.27
CA VAL A 73 0.86 3.09 -18.73
C VAL A 73 -0.12 4.19 -19.14
N GLU A 74 0.05 4.70 -20.35
CA GLU A 74 -0.81 5.73 -20.91
C GLU A 74 -1.29 5.34 -22.32
N GLY A 75 -2.60 5.41 -22.52
CA GLY A 75 -3.28 5.08 -23.77
C GLY A 75 -3.80 3.66 -23.84
N ALA A 76 -4.90 3.47 -24.61
CA ALA A 76 -5.63 2.20 -24.70
C ALA A 76 -4.73 1.01 -25.11
N ALA A 77 -3.89 1.19 -26.12
CA ALA A 77 -2.98 0.12 -26.59
C ALA A 77 -2.01 -0.35 -25.50
N ALA A 78 -1.41 0.61 -24.77
CA ALA A 78 -0.47 0.29 -23.70
C ALA A 78 -1.18 -0.37 -22.49
N ILE A 79 -2.42 0.05 -22.18
CA ILE A 79 -3.26 -0.60 -21.15
C ILE A 79 -3.52 -2.06 -21.54
N GLY A 80 -3.93 -2.32 -22.78
CA GLY A 80 -4.18 -3.69 -23.25
C GLY A 80 -2.94 -4.59 -23.17
N GLU A 81 -1.78 -4.10 -23.63
CA GLU A 81 -0.51 -4.84 -23.52
C GLU A 81 -0.12 -5.11 -22.05
N ALA A 82 -0.34 -4.15 -21.16
CA ALA A 82 -0.03 -4.31 -19.74
C ALA A 82 -0.94 -5.34 -19.06
N ILE A 83 -2.23 -5.39 -19.43
CA ILE A 83 -3.18 -6.39 -18.94
C ILE A 83 -2.71 -7.80 -19.32
N GLU A 84 -2.33 -8.03 -20.58
CA GLU A 84 -1.82 -9.33 -21.02
C GLU A 84 -0.56 -9.75 -20.27
N LYS A 85 0.41 -8.81 -20.09
CA LYS A 85 1.62 -9.08 -19.31
C LYS A 85 1.32 -9.38 -17.85
N ALA A 86 0.33 -8.70 -17.24
CA ALA A 86 -0.07 -8.98 -15.87
C ALA A 86 -0.77 -10.35 -15.74
N PHE A 87 -1.54 -10.77 -16.76
CA PHE A 87 -2.12 -12.11 -16.83
C PHE A 87 -1.11 -13.25 -17.03
N ASP A 88 0.11 -12.95 -17.44
CA ASP A 88 1.20 -13.95 -17.45
C ASP A 88 1.71 -14.23 -16.03
N ILE A 89 1.41 -13.33 -15.07
CA ILE A 89 1.87 -13.42 -13.67
C ILE A 89 0.76 -13.95 -12.75
N ASP A 90 -0.48 -13.43 -12.91
CA ASP A 90 -1.61 -13.76 -12.05
C ASP A 90 -2.88 -13.98 -12.88
N SER A 91 -3.80 -14.78 -12.37
CA SER A 91 -5.11 -14.99 -12.96
C SER A 91 -6.10 -13.85 -12.69
N GLU A 92 -5.82 -13.00 -11.70
CA GLU A 92 -6.58 -11.80 -11.38
C GLU A 92 -5.71 -10.55 -11.61
N VAL A 93 -6.24 -9.59 -12.38
CA VAL A 93 -5.54 -8.35 -12.71
C VAL A 93 -6.41 -7.16 -12.31
N LEU A 94 -5.79 -6.15 -11.74
CA LEU A 94 -6.45 -4.90 -11.35
C LEU A 94 -5.94 -3.76 -12.22
N VAL A 95 -6.85 -3.09 -12.92
CA VAL A 95 -6.56 -1.84 -13.63
C VAL A 95 -7.07 -0.70 -12.78
N GLU A 96 -6.22 0.23 -12.40
CA GLU A 96 -6.55 1.39 -11.57
C GLU A 96 -6.28 2.70 -12.31
N ARG A 97 -7.09 3.72 -12.02
CA ARG A 97 -6.74 5.08 -12.41
C ARG A 97 -5.41 5.48 -11.78
N TYR A 98 -4.49 6.01 -12.58
CA TYR A 98 -3.26 6.58 -12.04
C TYR A 98 -3.58 7.82 -11.19
N ILE A 99 -3.08 7.86 -9.97
CA ILE A 99 -3.20 9.00 -9.07
C ILE A 99 -1.85 9.69 -8.98
N LYS A 100 -1.83 10.99 -9.30
CA LYS A 100 -0.61 11.80 -9.20
C LYS A 100 -0.56 12.49 -7.84
N GLY A 101 0.49 12.24 -7.07
CA GLY A 101 0.62 12.86 -5.76
C GLY A 101 1.90 12.43 -5.04
N LYS A 102 1.97 12.76 -3.74
CA LYS A 102 3.04 12.31 -2.85
C LYS A 102 2.79 10.88 -2.42
N GLU A 103 3.80 10.02 -2.59
CA GLU A 103 3.75 8.65 -2.06
C GLU A 103 4.08 8.68 -0.56
N LEU A 104 3.13 8.23 0.25
CA LEU A 104 3.24 8.19 1.70
C LEU A 104 3.08 6.75 2.19
N THR A 105 3.77 6.42 3.27
CA THR A 105 3.57 5.16 3.96
C THR A 105 3.49 5.38 5.46
N VAL A 106 2.58 4.63 6.12
CA VAL A 106 2.33 4.74 7.56
C VAL A 106 2.27 3.36 8.18
N ALA A 107 3.12 3.12 9.14
CA ALA A 107 3.04 1.93 9.97
C ALA A 107 2.09 2.17 11.15
N VAL A 108 1.31 1.15 11.49
CA VAL A 108 0.44 1.08 12.65
C VAL A 108 0.91 -0.06 13.52
N ILE A 109 1.06 0.19 14.83
CA ILE A 109 1.45 -0.82 15.82
C ILE A 109 0.46 -0.80 17.00
N GLY A 110 0.27 -1.91 17.66
CA GLY A 110 -0.57 -2.02 18.86
C GLY A 110 -1.36 -3.32 18.88
N ASP A 111 -2.09 -3.50 19.97
CA ASP A 111 -2.99 -4.63 20.20
C ASP A 111 -4.44 -4.10 20.35
N ALA A 112 -5.01 -4.05 21.56
CA ALA A 112 -6.35 -3.51 21.80
C ALA A 112 -6.45 -2.01 21.42
N GLU A 113 -5.39 -1.26 21.69
CA GLU A 113 -5.21 0.11 21.22
C GLU A 113 -4.06 0.16 20.22
N VAL A 114 -4.34 0.73 19.04
CA VAL A 114 -3.37 0.86 17.97
C VAL A 114 -3.00 2.32 17.76
N GLU A 115 -1.72 2.57 17.46
CA GLU A 115 -1.17 3.87 17.15
C GLU A 115 -0.50 3.90 15.78
N ALA A 116 -0.67 5.00 15.05
CA ALA A 116 0.06 5.25 13.82
C ALA A 116 1.41 5.89 14.13
N LEU A 117 2.48 5.34 13.58
CA LEU A 117 3.81 5.91 13.65
C LEU A 117 3.96 7.14 12.74
N PRO A 118 5.06 7.92 12.86
CA PRO A 118 5.35 9.02 11.95
C PRO A 118 5.28 8.60 10.48
N ILE A 119 4.65 9.43 9.65
CA ILE A 119 4.51 9.22 8.21
C ILE A 119 5.86 9.31 7.54
N ILE A 120 6.10 8.45 6.57
CA ILE A 120 7.25 8.54 5.66
C ILE A 120 6.77 8.97 4.28
N GLU A 121 7.36 10.03 3.72
CA GLU A 121 7.24 10.35 2.30
C GLU A 121 8.34 9.63 1.52
N ILE A 122 7.96 8.90 0.47
CA ILE A 122 8.86 8.19 -0.42
C ILE A 122 9.08 9.08 -1.65
N VAL A 123 10.27 9.65 -1.77
CA VAL A 123 10.63 10.54 -2.87
C VAL A 123 11.53 9.79 -3.85
N PRO A 124 11.09 9.54 -5.09
CA PRO A 124 11.93 8.92 -6.12
C PRO A 124 13.13 9.82 -6.43
N LYS A 125 14.31 9.23 -6.64
CA LYS A 125 15.53 9.99 -7.01
C LYS A 125 15.64 10.30 -8.50
N SER A 126 14.82 9.69 -9.34
CA SER A 126 14.78 9.92 -10.79
C SER A 126 13.34 10.09 -11.26
N ASP A 127 13.16 10.86 -12.35
CA ASP A 127 11.86 11.04 -13.01
C ASP A 127 11.34 9.76 -13.70
N PHE A 128 12.20 8.76 -13.85
CA PHE A 128 11.85 7.43 -14.38
C PHE A 128 11.58 6.47 -13.22
N TYR A 129 10.29 6.33 -12.90
CA TYR A 129 9.81 5.47 -11.82
C TYR A 129 9.50 4.08 -12.37
N ASP A 130 10.51 3.23 -12.44
CA ASP A 130 10.35 1.81 -12.74
C ASP A 130 10.49 0.94 -11.48
N PHE A 131 10.16 -0.34 -11.64
CA PHE A 131 10.25 -1.34 -10.57
C PHE A 131 11.67 -1.43 -9.97
N GLU A 132 12.72 -1.30 -10.79
CA GLU A 132 14.11 -1.38 -10.34
C GLU A 132 14.46 -0.20 -9.43
N SER A 133 13.96 1.01 -9.72
CA SER A 133 14.24 2.20 -8.92
C SER A 133 13.57 2.20 -7.54
N LYS A 134 12.43 1.49 -7.35
CA LYS A 134 11.80 1.35 -6.03
C LYS A 134 12.61 0.52 -5.03
N TYR A 135 13.31 -0.52 -5.50
CA TYR A 135 13.96 -1.51 -4.64
C TYR A 135 15.47 -1.54 -4.76
N ALA A 136 16.06 -0.85 -5.73
CA ALA A 136 17.51 -0.70 -5.83
C ALA A 136 18.05 0.05 -4.59
N PRO A 137 19.17 -0.36 -4.00
CA PRO A 137 19.80 0.38 -2.93
C PRO A 137 20.05 1.83 -3.34
N GLY A 138 19.34 2.77 -2.72
CA GLY A 138 19.45 4.20 -3.04
C GLY A 138 18.51 4.71 -4.13
N GLY A 139 17.52 3.95 -4.62
CA GLY A 139 16.55 4.37 -5.66
C GLY A 139 15.53 5.41 -5.19
N SER A 140 15.23 5.47 -3.89
CA SER A 140 14.35 6.46 -3.28
C SER A 140 14.99 7.14 -2.07
N GLN A 141 14.50 8.32 -1.71
CA GLN A 141 14.80 8.99 -0.45
C GLN A 141 13.56 8.90 0.46
N HIS A 142 13.77 8.57 1.72
CA HIS A 142 12.73 8.54 2.74
C HIS A 142 12.81 9.81 3.58
N LEU A 143 11.73 10.58 3.62
CA LEU A 143 11.60 11.74 4.51
C LEU A 143 10.73 11.32 5.70
N CYS A 144 11.32 11.21 6.88
CA CYS A 144 10.65 10.78 8.10
C CYS A 144 11.02 11.71 9.28
N PRO A 145 10.05 12.43 9.89
CA PRO A 145 8.65 12.57 9.49
C PRO A 145 8.49 13.24 8.12
N ALA A 146 7.43 12.88 7.38
CA ALA A 146 7.08 13.54 6.14
C ALA A 146 6.79 15.03 6.36
N PRO A 147 7.23 15.94 5.47
CA PRO A 147 7.01 17.39 5.62
C PRO A 147 5.58 17.79 5.23
N LEU A 148 4.62 17.43 6.07
CA LEU A 148 3.19 17.70 5.94
C LEU A 148 2.71 18.67 7.02
N SER A 149 1.54 19.31 6.82
CA SER A 149 0.91 20.08 7.87
C SER A 149 0.42 19.16 9.00
N ASP A 150 0.24 19.71 10.21
CA ASP A 150 -0.28 18.94 11.35
C ASP A 150 -1.68 18.37 11.07
N GLU A 151 -2.50 19.08 10.31
CA GLU A 151 -3.84 18.65 9.91
C GLU A 151 -3.76 17.45 8.96
N THR A 152 -2.94 17.55 7.90
CA THR A 152 -2.73 16.47 6.94
C THR A 152 -2.09 15.26 7.62
N THR A 153 -1.12 15.48 8.52
CA THR A 153 -0.47 14.40 9.28
C THR A 153 -1.50 13.60 10.07
N ARG A 154 -2.35 14.29 10.84
CA ARG A 154 -3.41 13.62 11.61
C ARG A 154 -4.37 12.85 10.72
N MET A 155 -4.84 13.47 9.64
CA MET A 155 -5.77 12.84 8.69
C MET A 155 -5.20 11.56 8.10
N VAL A 156 -3.95 11.56 7.63
CA VAL A 156 -3.31 10.38 7.04
C VAL A 156 -3.04 9.30 8.08
N GLN A 157 -2.64 9.66 9.30
CA GLN A 157 -2.46 8.72 10.41
C GLN A 157 -3.78 8.06 10.83
N GLU A 158 -4.86 8.83 10.93
CA GLU A 158 -6.20 8.28 11.20
C GLU A 158 -6.66 7.35 10.09
N LEU A 159 -6.35 7.68 8.83
CA LEU A 159 -6.66 6.83 7.68
C LEU A 159 -5.91 5.50 7.75
N ALA A 160 -4.63 5.51 8.15
CA ALA A 160 -3.84 4.28 8.33
C ALA A 160 -4.42 3.39 9.45
N VAL A 161 -4.84 3.96 10.57
CA VAL A 161 -5.51 3.21 11.65
C VAL A 161 -6.84 2.63 11.15
N ARG A 162 -7.62 3.37 10.37
CA ARG A 162 -8.86 2.87 9.76
C ARG A 162 -8.60 1.75 8.78
N ALA A 163 -7.57 1.85 7.92
CA ALA A 163 -7.18 0.79 6.98
C ALA A 163 -6.75 -0.49 7.71
N HIS A 164 -5.94 -0.36 8.77
CA HIS A 164 -5.56 -1.44 9.67
C HIS A 164 -6.79 -2.18 10.22
N ARG A 165 -7.76 -1.43 10.74
CA ARG A 165 -9.00 -1.99 11.32
C ARG A 165 -9.94 -2.57 10.26
N ALA A 166 -10.03 -1.96 9.09
CA ALA A 166 -10.88 -2.42 7.99
C ALA A 166 -10.49 -3.83 7.50
N LEU A 167 -9.19 -4.14 7.52
CA LEU A 167 -8.68 -5.46 7.17
C LEU A 167 -8.51 -6.40 8.39
N SER A 168 -8.95 -5.98 9.58
CA SER A 168 -8.77 -6.73 10.84
C SER A 168 -7.31 -7.10 11.10
N CYS A 169 -6.39 -6.18 10.82
CA CYS A 169 -4.97 -6.37 11.11
C CYS A 169 -4.73 -6.38 12.62
N GLU A 170 -3.71 -7.09 13.06
CA GLU A 170 -3.31 -7.26 14.45
C GLU A 170 -1.81 -7.00 14.62
N GLY A 171 -1.42 -6.44 15.76
CA GLY A 171 -0.03 -6.23 16.17
C GLY A 171 0.71 -5.17 15.35
N VAL A 172 0.78 -5.34 14.04
CA VAL A 172 1.49 -4.44 13.13
C VAL A 172 0.92 -4.49 11.72
N SER A 173 0.88 -3.35 11.05
CA SER A 173 0.68 -3.24 9.60
C SER A 173 1.38 -1.99 9.05
N ARG A 174 1.49 -1.88 7.73
CA ARG A 174 1.94 -0.68 7.04
C ARG A 174 1.05 -0.45 5.82
N SER A 175 0.43 0.70 5.76
CA SER A 175 -0.41 1.09 4.62
C SER A 175 0.27 2.15 3.76
N ASP A 176 0.11 2.02 2.46
CA ASP A 176 0.71 2.88 1.46
C ASP A 176 -0.38 3.74 0.80
N PHE A 177 -0.07 5.03 0.59
CA PHE A 177 -1.03 6.05 0.15
C PHE A 177 -0.45 6.95 -0.93
N ILE A 178 -1.33 7.54 -1.73
CA ILE A 178 -1.01 8.72 -2.55
C ILE A 178 -1.83 9.92 -2.04
N LEU A 179 -1.15 11.00 -1.71
CA LEU A 179 -1.74 12.28 -1.32
C LEU A 179 -1.70 13.23 -2.51
N GLU A 180 -2.86 13.58 -3.06
CA GLU A 180 -2.99 14.57 -4.13
C GLU A 180 -2.85 16.02 -3.59
N GLU A 181 -2.65 16.97 -4.50
CA GLU A 181 -2.50 18.40 -4.16
C GLU A 181 -3.78 19.01 -3.56
N ASP A 182 -4.95 18.46 -3.91
CA ASP A 182 -6.25 18.89 -3.37
C ASP A 182 -6.54 18.38 -1.96
N GLY A 183 -5.63 17.56 -1.39
CA GLY A 183 -5.75 16.94 -0.08
C GLY A 183 -6.44 15.57 -0.08
N SER A 184 -6.89 15.07 -1.23
CA SER A 184 -7.42 13.70 -1.34
C SER A 184 -6.30 12.67 -1.08
N CYS A 185 -6.55 11.74 -0.15
CA CYS A 185 -5.60 10.70 0.20
C CYS A 185 -6.15 9.32 -0.17
N TRP A 186 -5.47 8.66 -1.10
CA TRP A 186 -5.87 7.40 -1.70
C TRP A 186 -5.08 6.25 -1.11
N THR A 187 -5.76 5.27 -0.53
CA THR A 187 -5.15 4.05 0.01
C THR A 187 -4.86 3.07 -1.11
N LEU A 188 -3.61 2.63 -1.24
CA LEU A 188 -3.17 1.70 -2.26
C LEU A 188 -3.25 0.25 -1.79
N GLU A 189 -2.62 -0.04 -0.66
CA GLU A 189 -2.54 -1.38 -0.07
C GLU A 189 -2.15 -1.31 1.41
N THR A 190 -2.33 -2.43 2.12
CA THR A 190 -1.83 -2.63 3.49
C THR A 190 -0.99 -3.90 3.55
N ASN A 191 0.22 -3.78 4.07
CA ASN A 191 1.13 -4.88 4.28
C ASN A 191 1.05 -5.35 5.75
N THR A 192 0.70 -6.62 5.98
CA THR A 192 0.56 -7.21 7.32
C THR A 192 1.88 -7.73 7.90
N ILE A 193 2.92 -7.86 7.08
CA ILE A 193 4.27 -8.27 7.52
C ILE A 193 5.29 -7.28 6.97
N PRO A 194 5.30 -6.02 7.46
CA PRO A 194 6.26 -5.03 6.99
C PRO A 194 7.70 -5.44 7.33
N GLY A 195 8.63 -5.08 6.44
CA GLY A 195 10.05 -5.41 6.59
C GLY A 195 10.66 -4.86 7.88
N MET A 196 11.63 -5.61 8.44
CA MET A 196 12.31 -5.32 9.70
C MET A 196 13.84 -5.24 9.54
N THR A 197 14.32 -4.89 8.36
CA THR A 197 15.75 -4.67 8.10
C THR A 197 16.18 -3.25 8.44
N GLY A 198 17.48 -2.98 8.42
CA GLY A 198 18.02 -1.64 8.69
C GLY A 198 17.60 -0.55 7.70
N THR A 199 17.06 -0.92 6.53
CA THR A 199 16.55 -0.01 5.49
C THR A 199 15.02 -0.08 5.33
N SER A 200 14.34 -0.81 6.23
CA SER A 200 12.89 -0.98 6.17
C SER A 200 12.16 0.21 6.79
N LEU A 201 11.00 0.54 6.21
CA LEU A 201 10.21 1.71 6.56
C LEU A 201 9.62 1.66 7.98
N LEU A 202 9.24 0.46 8.47
CA LEU A 202 8.74 0.33 9.85
C LEU A 202 9.78 0.69 10.91
N PRO A 203 11.02 0.16 10.89
CA PRO A 203 12.07 0.61 11.80
C PRO A 203 12.43 2.10 11.68
N ASP A 204 12.34 2.67 10.47
CA ASP A 204 12.59 4.11 10.26
C ASP A 204 11.51 4.97 10.92
N ALA A 205 10.23 4.62 10.75
CA ALA A 205 9.12 5.30 11.41
C ALA A 205 9.20 5.18 12.94
N ALA A 206 9.51 3.98 13.46
CA ALA A 206 9.69 3.76 14.89
C ALA A 206 10.83 4.62 15.47
N ARG A 207 11.96 4.71 14.78
CA ARG A 207 13.10 5.56 15.18
C ARG A 207 12.70 7.03 15.22
N ALA A 208 11.94 7.51 14.25
CA ALA A 208 11.43 8.89 14.23
C ALA A 208 10.46 9.17 15.39
N ALA A 209 9.74 8.15 15.88
CA ALA A 209 8.92 8.21 17.09
C ALA A 209 9.72 8.09 18.40
N GLY A 210 11.06 7.96 18.33
CA GLY A 210 11.92 7.75 19.50
C GLY A 210 11.94 6.30 20.03
N ILE A 211 11.36 5.34 19.26
CA ILE A 211 11.33 3.92 19.60
C ILE A 211 12.57 3.25 18.98
N SER A 212 13.47 2.73 19.82
CA SER A 212 14.65 1.99 19.35
C SER A 212 14.24 0.65 18.71
N PHE A 213 15.09 0.10 17.83
CA PHE A 213 14.81 -1.21 17.21
C PHE A 213 14.60 -2.34 18.23
N PRO A 214 15.43 -2.49 19.29
CA PRO A 214 15.16 -3.48 20.33
C PRO A 214 13.82 -3.25 21.05
N GLU A 215 13.45 -2.01 21.30
CA GLU A 215 12.17 -1.68 21.91
C GLU A 215 11.00 -2.01 20.99
N LEU A 216 11.09 -1.68 19.69
CA LEU A 216 10.11 -2.07 18.69
C LEU A 216 9.89 -3.59 18.70
N CYS A 217 10.97 -4.38 18.65
CA CYS A 217 10.89 -5.85 18.73
C CYS A 217 10.20 -6.31 20.02
N THR A 218 10.54 -5.70 21.16
CA THR A 218 9.94 -6.05 22.46
C THR A 218 8.45 -5.75 22.49
N ARG A 219 8.01 -4.58 21.96
CA ARG A 219 6.59 -4.24 21.86
C ARG A 219 5.82 -5.23 20.98
N LEU A 220 6.36 -5.53 19.79
CA LEU A 220 5.74 -6.47 18.85
C LEU A 220 5.62 -7.88 19.46
N ILE A 221 6.64 -8.36 20.18
CA ILE A 221 6.57 -9.63 20.92
C ILE A 221 5.49 -9.55 22.01
N GLY A 222 5.41 -8.42 22.72
CA GLY A 222 4.38 -8.19 23.73
C GLY A 222 2.97 -8.33 23.19
N TYR A 223 2.70 -7.75 22.02
CA TYR A 223 1.39 -7.85 21.35
C TYR A 223 1.03 -9.30 20.93
N ALA A 224 2.01 -10.14 20.65
CA ALA A 224 1.77 -11.54 20.32
C ALA A 224 1.52 -12.43 21.54
N LEU A 225 1.80 -11.94 22.76
CA LEU A 225 1.68 -12.69 24.01
C LEU A 225 0.45 -12.24 24.85
N SER A 226 -0.20 -11.13 24.45
CA SER A 226 -1.45 -10.65 25.03
C SER A 226 -2.65 -11.42 24.50
#